data_7adcfa5c204f943fd3821cbac1d0512a
#
_entry.id   7adcfa5c204f943fd3821cbac1d0512a
#
_cell.length_a   1.000
_cell.length_b   1.000
_cell.length_c   1.000
_cell.angle_alpha   90.00
_cell.angle_beta   90.00
_cell.angle_gamma   90.00
#
_symmetry.space_group_name_H-M   'P 1'
#
loop_
_entity.id
_entity.type
_entity.pdbx_description
1 polymer ?
#
loop_
_entity_poly.entity_id
_entity_poly.type
_entity_poly.pdbx_seq_one_letter_code
_entity_poly.pdbx_strand_id
1 'polypeptide(L)'
;MPSVVNISTTQTVVERSNPFPNFQFPPGSPFGDMFKEFGTPQERQSSALGSGFIIDEEGIVVTNNHVIANAEDIIVRIGDKEFKAEVLGSDPYADVAVLKIKNAKTDFKIVEFGDSDKARVGDWVVAIGNPFGLGGTVTSGIISARNRAVSYTHLRAHETSID
;
A
#
# COMPACT_ATOMS: atom_id res chain seq x y z
N MET A 1 3.18 -10.42 15.41
CA MET A 1 3.54 -11.60 14.58
C MET A 1 4.75 -11.22 13.77
N PRO A 2 5.84 -11.96 13.87
CA PRO A 2 7.13 -11.48 13.35
C PRO A 2 7.30 -11.57 11.82
N SER A 3 6.41 -12.27 11.14
CA SER A 3 6.48 -12.49 9.68
C SER A 3 5.56 -11.57 8.88
N VAL A 4 4.53 -10.99 9.54
CA VAL A 4 3.64 -9.99 8.92
C VAL A 4 4.16 -8.61 9.25
N VAL A 5 4.29 -7.78 8.23
CA VAL A 5 4.93 -6.46 8.30
C VAL A 5 3.98 -5.35 7.86
N ASN A 6 4.25 -4.16 8.35
CA ASN A 6 3.56 -2.96 7.89
C ASN A 6 4.40 -2.29 6.80
N ILE A 7 3.73 -1.81 5.79
CA ILE A 7 4.36 -1.08 4.70
C ILE A 7 3.80 0.33 4.69
N SER A 8 4.69 1.30 4.75
CA SER A 8 4.38 2.71 4.62
C SER A 8 5.11 3.25 3.40
N THR A 9 4.37 3.95 2.55
CA THR A 9 4.94 4.57 1.36
C THR A 9 4.70 6.06 1.39
N THR A 10 5.63 6.80 0.80
CA THR A 10 5.52 8.24 0.63
C THR A 10 5.59 8.57 -0.84
N GLN A 11 4.71 9.44 -1.30
CA GLN A 11 4.74 10.02 -2.65
C GLN A 11 4.53 11.52 -2.55
N THR A 12 5.22 12.26 -3.40
CA THR A 12 5.00 13.71 -3.53
C THR A 12 3.94 13.95 -4.59
N VAL A 13 2.80 14.48 -4.18
CA VAL A 13 1.73 14.88 -5.10
C VAL A 13 1.82 16.39 -5.30
N VAL A 14 2.16 16.80 -6.51
CA VAL A 14 2.15 18.22 -6.89
C VAL A 14 0.72 18.58 -7.30
N GLU A 15 -0.04 19.11 -6.38
CA GLU A 15 -1.38 19.63 -6.66
C GLU A 15 -1.25 21.02 -7.29
N ARG A 16 -1.48 21.14 -8.59
CA ARG A 16 -1.66 22.44 -9.24
C ARG A 16 -3.07 22.93 -8.93
N SER A 17 -3.19 23.60 -7.82
CA SER A 17 -4.42 24.30 -7.46
C SER A 17 -4.52 25.55 -8.29
N ASN A 18 -5.15 25.47 -9.47
CA ASN A 18 -5.57 26.65 -10.20
C ASN A 18 -7.07 26.85 -9.92
N PRO A 19 -7.46 27.71 -8.98
CA PRO A 19 -8.86 27.90 -8.60
C PRO A 19 -9.74 28.47 -9.75
N PHE A 20 -9.09 28.97 -10.84
CA PHE A 20 -9.78 29.51 -12.02
C PHE A 20 -9.06 29.09 -13.31
N PRO A 21 -9.27 27.88 -13.83
CA PRO A 21 -8.51 27.35 -14.97
C PRO A 21 -8.71 28.12 -16.28
N ASN A 22 -9.70 29.00 -16.37
CA ASN A 22 -10.03 29.75 -17.59
C ASN A 22 -9.94 31.28 -17.45
N PHE A 23 -9.36 31.81 -16.36
CA PHE A 23 -9.25 33.25 -16.17
C PHE A 23 -7.82 33.74 -16.46
N GLN A 24 -7.61 34.40 -17.59
CA GLN A 24 -6.36 35.09 -17.91
C GLN A 24 -6.50 36.55 -17.48
N PHE A 25 -5.72 36.96 -16.48
CA PHE A 25 -5.68 38.36 -16.08
C PHE A 25 -4.84 39.16 -17.08
N PRO A 26 -5.25 40.40 -17.41
CA PRO A 26 -4.45 41.29 -18.26
C PRO A 26 -3.07 41.55 -17.66
N PRO A 27 -2.01 41.68 -18.49
CA PRO A 27 -0.69 41.99 -18.01
C PRO A 27 -0.68 43.33 -17.23
N GLY A 28 -0.13 43.32 -15.99
CA GLY A 28 -0.05 44.52 -15.14
C GLY A 28 -1.23 44.72 -14.18
N SER A 29 -2.12 43.74 -14.04
CA SER A 29 -3.18 43.77 -13.03
C SER A 29 -2.62 43.53 -11.62
N PRO A 30 -2.91 44.40 -10.61
CA PRO A 30 -2.50 44.17 -9.21
C PRO A 30 -3.02 42.84 -8.63
N PHE A 31 -4.12 42.31 -9.18
CA PHE A 31 -4.68 41.01 -8.82
C PHE A 31 -3.90 39.84 -9.39
N GLY A 32 -3.22 40.02 -10.55
CA GLY A 32 -2.42 38.97 -11.18
C GLY A 32 -1.21 38.55 -10.34
N ASP A 33 -0.58 39.51 -9.65
CA ASP A 33 0.58 39.22 -8.80
C ASP A 33 0.16 38.60 -7.46
N MET A 34 -0.97 39.00 -6.91
CA MET A 34 -1.55 38.37 -5.73
C MET A 34 -1.98 36.93 -5.99
N PHE A 35 -2.52 36.64 -7.19
CA PHE A 35 -2.91 35.26 -7.55
C PHE A 35 -1.73 34.38 -7.95
N LYS A 36 -0.59 34.92 -8.37
CA LYS A 36 0.65 34.15 -8.56
C LYS A 36 1.16 33.58 -7.24
N GLU A 37 0.98 34.29 -6.14
CA GLU A 37 1.36 33.85 -4.80
C GLU A 37 0.43 32.73 -4.25
N PHE A 38 -0.85 32.73 -4.66
CA PHE A 38 -1.80 31.64 -4.35
C PHE A 38 -1.69 30.43 -5.27
N GLY A 39 -1.06 30.58 -6.43
CA GLY A 39 -0.89 29.53 -7.44
C GLY A 39 0.43 28.76 -7.33
N THR A 40 1.18 28.89 -6.25
CA THR A 40 2.37 28.07 -6.03
C THR A 40 1.97 26.61 -5.88
N PRO A 41 2.58 25.70 -6.65
CA PRO A 41 2.35 24.28 -6.50
C PRO A 41 2.67 23.87 -5.06
N GLN A 42 1.66 23.46 -4.32
CA GLN A 42 1.85 22.96 -2.96
C GLN A 42 2.19 21.47 -3.07
N GLU A 43 3.44 21.13 -2.81
CA GLU A 43 3.87 19.75 -2.68
C GLU A 43 3.21 19.16 -1.42
N ARG A 44 2.29 18.24 -1.62
CA ARG A 44 1.71 17.45 -0.53
C ARG A 44 2.33 16.06 -0.55
N GLN A 45 2.90 15.67 0.57
CA GLN A 45 3.27 14.28 0.78
C GLN A 45 2.01 13.48 1.08
N SER A 46 1.70 12.53 0.23
CA SER A 46 0.68 11.53 0.46
C SER A 46 1.37 10.24 0.91
N SER A 47 0.83 9.60 1.92
CA SER A 47 1.32 8.31 2.39
C SER A 47 0.24 7.25 2.22
N ALA A 48 0.62 6.08 1.72
CA ALA A 48 -0.22 4.90 1.74
C ALA A 48 0.30 3.92 2.80
N LEU A 49 -0.62 3.18 3.40
CA LEU A 49 -0.33 2.16 4.40
C LEU A 49 -0.87 0.82 3.91
N GLY A 50 -0.11 -0.23 4.14
CA GLY A 50 -0.51 -1.58 3.78
C GLY A 50 0.18 -2.63 4.63
N SER A 51 -0.13 -3.88 4.32
CA SER A 51 0.47 -5.04 4.95
C SER A 51 1.26 -5.85 3.93
N GLY A 52 2.25 -6.58 4.42
CA GLY A 52 3.00 -7.55 3.65
C GLY A 52 3.46 -8.69 4.52
N PHE A 53 4.11 -9.66 3.94
CA PHE A 53 4.69 -10.78 4.67
C PHE A 53 6.04 -11.18 4.11
N ILE A 54 6.92 -11.64 4.99
CA ILE A 54 8.30 -12.02 4.66
C ILE A 54 8.32 -13.47 4.23
N ILE A 55 8.91 -13.75 3.07
CA ILE A 55 8.98 -15.08 2.48
C ILE A 55 10.40 -15.67 2.45
N ASP A 56 11.40 -14.85 2.76
CA ASP A 56 12.80 -15.25 2.72
C ASP A 56 13.61 -14.58 3.84
N GLU A 57 14.57 -15.31 4.42
CA GLU A 57 15.41 -14.82 5.51
C GLU A 57 16.28 -13.62 5.13
N GLU A 58 16.53 -13.45 3.83
CA GLU A 58 17.23 -12.27 3.31
C GLU A 58 16.35 -11.02 3.26
N GLY A 59 15.08 -11.08 3.67
CA GLY A 59 14.15 -9.96 3.74
C GLY A 59 13.43 -9.68 2.43
N ILE A 60 12.98 -10.73 1.75
CA ILE A 60 12.03 -10.60 0.65
C ILE A 60 10.63 -10.51 1.23
N VAL A 61 9.90 -9.47 0.84
CA VAL A 61 8.54 -9.17 1.31
C VAL A 61 7.58 -9.17 0.14
N VAL A 62 6.45 -9.83 0.31
CA VAL A 62 5.33 -9.78 -0.65
C VAL A 62 4.25 -8.85 -0.12
N THR A 63 3.72 -8.01 -0.99
CA THR A 63 2.63 -7.06 -0.70
C THR A 63 1.76 -6.86 -1.94
N ASN A 64 0.78 -5.97 -1.86
CA ASN A 64 -0.04 -5.59 -3.01
C ASN A 64 0.62 -4.48 -3.83
N ASN A 65 0.42 -4.53 -5.14
CA ASN A 65 0.93 -3.49 -6.03
C ASN A 65 0.33 -2.11 -5.74
N HIS A 66 -0.96 -2.03 -5.43
CA HIS A 66 -1.61 -0.75 -5.14
C HIS A 66 -1.03 -0.05 -3.90
N VAL A 67 -0.41 -0.78 -2.95
CA VAL A 67 0.25 -0.21 -1.77
C VAL A 67 1.52 0.56 -2.14
N ILE A 68 2.24 0.08 -3.18
CA ILE A 68 3.54 0.65 -3.57
C ILE A 68 3.47 1.48 -4.85
N ALA A 69 2.31 1.56 -5.48
CA ALA A 69 2.12 2.29 -6.72
C ALA A 69 2.47 3.78 -6.53
N ASN A 70 3.36 4.29 -7.39
CA ASN A 70 3.88 5.66 -7.35
C ASN A 70 4.65 6.05 -6.08
N ALA A 71 5.10 5.07 -5.28
CA ALA A 71 5.88 5.33 -4.09
C ALA A 71 7.30 5.82 -4.44
N GLU A 72 7.74 6.91 -3.83
CA GLU A 72 9.12 7.39 -3.89
C GLU A 72 9.99 6.70 -2.85
N ASP A 73 9.46 6.56 -1.64
CA ASP A 73 10.09 5.86 -0.54
C ASP A 73 9.16 4.77 0.00
N ILE A 74 9.76 3.60 0.31
CA ILE A 74 9.06 2.46 0.88
C ILE A 74 9.75 2.08 2.19
N ILE A 75 8.99 2.10 3.27
CA ILE A 75 9.43 1.71 4.60
C ILE A 75 8.66 0.46 5.03
N VAL A 76 9.40 -0.57 5.40
CA VAL A 76 8.88 -1.81 5.99
C VAL A 76 9.11 -1.76 7.49
N ARG A 77 8.04 -1.85 8.27
CA ARG A 77 8.10 -1.88 9.73
C ARG A 77 7.84 -3.27 10.25
N ILE A 78 8.74 -3.77 11.11
CA ILE A 78 8.70 -5.08 11.75
C ILE A 78 8.82 -4.87 13.26
N GLY A 79 7.71 -4.98 13.97
CA GLY A 79 7.63 -4.54 15.37
C GLY A 79 7.98 -3.06 15.48
N ASP A 80 8.99 -2.73 16.27
CA ASP A 80 9.45 -1.35 16.50
C ASP A 80 10.57 -0.91 15.54
N LYS A 81 10.99 -1.77 14.63
CA LYS A 81 12.10 -1.50 13.70
C LYS A 81 11.57 -1.10 12.32
N GLU A 82 12.19 -0.09 11.74
CA GLU A 82 11.91 0.39 10.39
C GLU A 82 13.08 0.09 9.46
N PHE A 83 12.76 -0.36 8.26
CA PHE A 83 13.72 -0.70 7.23
C PHE A 83 13.31 -0.05 5.91
N LYS A 84 14.27 0.55 5.20
CA LYS A 84 14.04 0.93 3.80
C LYS A 84 13.97 -0.31 2.93
N ALA A 85 13.07 -0.29 1.95
CA ALA A 85 12.92 -1.35 0.99
C ALA A 85 12.96 -0.81 -0.44
N GLU A 86 13.27 -1.69 -1.38
CA GLU A 86 13.21 -1.42 -2.82
C GLU A 86 12.30 -2.42 -3.50
N VAL A 87 11.72 -2.01 -4.61
CA VAL A 87 10.85 -2.87 -5.42
C VAL A 87 11.74 -3.78 -6.28
N LEU A 88 11.59 -5.10 -6.14
CA LEU A 88 12.20 -6.08 -7.02
C LEU A 88 11.36 -6.31 -8.28
N GLY A 89 10.05 -6.24 -8.13
CA GLY A 89 9.10 -6.38 -9.23
C GLY A 89 7.67 -6.22 -8.76
N SER A 90 6.77 -5.96 -9.71
CA SER A 90 5.34 -5.86 -9.43
C SER A 90 4.52 -6.29 -10.64
N ASP A 91 3.33 -6.80 -10.35
CA ASP A 91 2.30 -7.12 -11.33
C ASP A 91 1.01 -6.38 -10.99
N PRO A 92 0.67 -5.32 -11.73
CA PRO A 92 -0.56 -4.57 -11.52
C PRO A 92 -1.83 -5.38 -11.80
N TYR A 93 -1.77 -6.40 -12.67
CA TYR A 93 -2.94 -7.22 -12.99
C TYR A 93 -3.29 -8.19 -11.86
N ALA A 94 -2.27 -8.80 -11.26
CA ALA A 94 -2.43 -9.67 -10.10
C ALA A 94 -2.50 -8.89 -8.78
N ASP A 95 -2.24 -7.58 -8.82
CA ASP A 95 -2.07 -6.71 -7.64
C ASP A 95 -1.04 -7.25 -6.64
N VAL A 96 0.11 -7.71 -7.14
CA VAL A 96 1.21 -8.26 -6.34
C VAL A 96 2.47 -7.44 -6.55
N ALA A 97 3.20 -7.20 -5.48
CA ALA A 97 4.53 -6.62 -5.51
C ALA A 97 5.50 -7.37 -4.60
N VAL A 98 6.76 -7.40 -5.00
CA VAL A 98 7.86 -8.01 -4.26
C VAL A 98 8.88 -6.94 -3.93
N LEU A 99 9.22 -6.84 -2.64
CA LEU A 99 10.17 -5.87 -2.10
C LEU A 99 11.38 -6.59 -1.51
N LYS A 100 12.51 -5.90 -1.50
CA LYS A 100 13.73 -6.30 -0.78
C LYS A 100 14.02 -5.29 0.31
N ILE A 101 14.13 -5.75 1.55
CA ILE A 101 14.58 -4.93 2.68
C ILE A 101 16.07 -4.65 2.52
N LYS A 102 16.46 -3.37 2.64
CA LYS A 102 17.87 -2.94 2.55
C LYS A 102 18.58 -3.04 3.89
N ASN A 103 19.85 -3.46 3.83
CA ASN A 103 20.78 -3.45 4.99
C ASN A 103 20.26 -4.18 6.24
N ALA A 104 19.42 -5.17 6.06
CA ALA A 104 18.93 -5.96 7.17
C ALA A 104 19.97 -6.99 7.59
N LYS A 105 20.51 -6.80 8.79
CA LYS A 105 21.37 -7.79 9.50
C LYS A 105 20.53 -8.50 10.57
N THR A 106 19.43 -9.12 10.16
CA THR A 106 18.46 -9.68 11.10
C THR A 106 17.92 -10.97 10.52
N ASP A 107 17.84 -12.01 11.34
CA ASP A 107 17.15 -13.25 10.96
C ASP A 107 15.65 -12.99 10.97
N PHE A 108 15.07 -12.86 9.80
CA PHE A 108 13.63 -12.65 9.66
C PHE A 108 12.89 -13.95 9.89
N LYS A 109 11.73 -13.83 10.53
CA LYS A 109 10.75 -14.92 10.55
C LYS A 109 10.00 -14.90 9.25
N ILE A 110 10.01 -16.02 8.55
CA ILE A 110 9.33 -16.18 7.26
C ILE A 110 7.98 -16.87 7.42
N VAL A 111 7.12 -16.71 6.43
CA VAL A 111 5.92 -17.55 6.25
C VAL A 111 6.20 -18.61 5.20
N GLU A 112 5.61 -19.78 5.39
CA GLU A 112 5.61 -20.85 4.39
C GLU A 112 4.36 -20.76 3.54
N PHE A 113 4.48 -21.02 2.24
CA PHE A 113 3.33 -21.08 1.34
C PHE A 113 2.57 -22.39 1.57
N GLY A 114 1.28 -22.26 1.80
CA GLY A 114 0.36 -23.39 1.82
C GLY A 114 -0.08 -23.77 0.40
N ASP A 115 -0.58 -24.99 0.28
CA ASP A 115 -1.21 -25.50 -0.95
C ASP A 115 -2.70 -25.11 -0.95
N SER A 116 -3.02 -24.03 -1.67
CA SER A 116 -4.40 -23.52 -1.74
C SER A 116 -5.35 -24.49 -2.47
N ASP A 117 -4.83 -25.44 -3.26
CA ASP A 117 -5.67 -26.43 -3.92
C ASP A 117 -6.23 -27.48 -2.95
N LYS A 118 -5.59 -27.67 -1.82
CA LYS A 118 -6.07 -28.52 -0.73
C LYS A 118 -7.08 -27.86 0.17
N ALA A 119 -7.21 -26.53 0.14
CA ALA A 119 -8.17 -25.80 0.95
C ALA A 119 -9.61 -26.11 0.51
N ARG A 120 -10.53 -26.27 1.44
CA ARG A 120 -11.93 -26.65 1.19
C ARG A 120 -12.89 -25.55 1.68
N VAL A 121 -14.03 -25.46 1.05
CA VAL A 121 -15.14 -24.65 1.57
C VAL A 121 -15.53 -25.17 2.96
N GLY A 122 -15.59 -24.26 3.93
CA GLY A 122 -15.84 -24.57 5.33
C GLY A 122 -14.57 -24.69 6.20
N ASP A 123 -13.37 -24.78 5.62
CA ASP A 123 -12.14 -24.80 6.39
C ASP A 123 -11.94 -23.45 7.11
N TRP A 124 -11.52 -23.50 8.36
CA TRP A 124 -11.19 -22.33 9.16
C TRP A 124 -9.92 -21.65 8.64
N VAL A 125 -9.97 -20.34 8.57
CA VAL A 125 -8.83 -19.50 8.14
C VAL A 125 -8.65 -18.32 9.09
N VAL A 126 -7.44 -17.79 9.13
CA VAL A 126 -7.09 -16.60 9.89
C VAL A 126 -6.49 -15.58 8.91
N ALA A 127 -7.04 -14.38 8.88
CA ALA A 127 -6.45 -13.26 8.16
C ALA A 127 -5.67 -12.40 9.15
N ILE A 128 -4.47 -12.01 8.72
CA ILE A 128 -3.54 -11.22 9.52
C ILE A 128 -3.04 -10.08 8.66
N GLY A 129 -3.17 -8.87 9.16
CA GLY A 129 -2.72 -7.67 8.48
C GLY A 129 -2.56 -6.51 9.44
N ASN A 130 -2.32 -5.35 8.88
CA ASN A 130 -2.34 -4.10 9.62
C ASN A 130 -3.09 -3.03 8.82
N PRO A 131 -4.40 -3.21 8.63
CA PRO A 131 -5.20 -2.18 7.98
C PRO A 131 -5.08 -0.89 8.79
N PHE A 132 -4.89 0.23 8.10
CA PHE A 132 -4.81 1.57 8.69
C PHE A 132 -3.62 1.85 9.61
N GLY A 133 -2.62 0.98 9.72
CA GLY A 133 -1.42 1.23 10.55
C GLY A 133 -1.67 1.26 12.06
N LEU A 134 -2.84 0.83 12.52
CA LEU A 134 -3.27 0.90 13.94
C LEU A 134 -2.77 -0.25 14.81
N GLY A 135 -1.92 -1.10 14.29
CA GLY A 135 -1.44 -2.33 14.94
C GLY A 135 -1.95 -3.58 14.24
N GLY A 136 -1.33 -4.72 14.52
CA GLY A 136 -1.69 -5.98 13.87
C GLY A 136 -3.15 -6.38 14.13
N THR A 137 -3.92 -6.55 13.07
CA THR A 137 -5.29 -7.06 13.15
C THR A 137 -5.30 -8.55 12.81
N VAL A 138 -6.00 -9.32 13.62
CA VAL A 138 -6.19 -10.76 13.41
C VAL A 138 -7.68 -11.04 13.38
N THR A 139 -8.15 -11.57 12.27
CA THR A 139 -9.54 -12.00 12.10
C THR A 139 -9.59 -13.45 11.72
N SER A 140 -10.66 -14.14 12.11
CA SER A 140 -10.89 -15.54 11.75
C SER A 140 -12.21 -15.69 11.00
N GLY A 141 -12.25 -16.67 10.13
CA GLY A 141 -13.43 -16.98 9.35
C GLY A 141 -13.32 -18.33 8.69
N ILE A 142 -14.18 -18.59 7.73
CA ILE A 142 -14.16 -19.82 6.94
C ILE A 142 -14.02 -19.50 5.46
N ILE A 143 -13.50 -20.44 4.69
CA ILE A 143 -13.54 -20.38 3.24
C ILE A 143 -14.99 -20.57 2.80
N SER A 144 -15.62 -19.51 2.30
CA SER A 144 -17.02 -19.57 1.84
C SER A 144 -17.15 -20.00 0.39
N ALA A 145 -16.17 -19.77 -0.44
CA ALA A 145 -16.15 -20.15 -1.85
C ALA A 145 -14.71 -20.27 -2.36
N ARG A 146 -14.51 -21.03 -3.43
CA ARG A 146 -13.24 -21.17 -4.16
C ARG A 146 -13.47 -20.90 -5.64
N ASN A 147 -12.41 -20.50 -6.35
CA ASN A 147 -12.38 -20.31 -7.81
C ASN A 147 -13.51 -19.39 -8.32
N ARG A 148 -13.84 -18.37 -7.55
CA ARG A 148 -14.83 -17.37 -7.95
C ARG A 148 -14.15 -16.36 -8.86
N ALA A 149 -14.49 -16.39 -10.16
CA ALA A 149 -14.07 -15.33 -11.07
C ALA A 149 -14.73 -14.01 -10.63
N VAL A 150 -13.92 -13.02 -10.27
CA VAL A 150 -14.40 -11.68 -9.97
C VAL A 150 -14.24 -10.87 -11.26
N SER A 151 -15.36 -10.45 -11.84
CA SER A 151 -15.34 -9.55 -12.99
C SER A 151 -14.76 -8.21 -12.56
N TYR A 152 -13.79 -7.70 -13.29
CA TYR A 152 -13.03 -6.47 -12.99
C TYR A 152 -13.88 -5.19 -12.82
N THR A 153 -15.16 -5.24 -13.11
CA THR A 153 -16.05 -4.07 -13.01
C THR A 153 -16.40 -3.65 -11.57
N HIS A 154 -16.06 -4.45 -10.54
CA HIS A 154 -16.41 -4.18 -9.14
C HIS A 154 -15.38 -4.62 -8.11
N LEU A 155 -14.08 -4.65 -8.45
CA LEU A 155 -13.02 -4.81 -7.44
C LEU A 155 -12.77 -3.48 -6.71
N ARG A 156 -13.77 -3.00 -5.99
CA ARG A 156 -13.51 -2.40 -4.69
C ARG A 156 -13.55 -3.57 -3.71
N ALA A 157 -12.44 -3.86 -3.08
CA ALA A 157 -12.45 -4.65 -1.88
C ALA A 157 -13.49 -4.00 -0.95
N HIS A 158 -14.64 -4.62 -0.80
CA HIS A 158 -15.51 -4.30 0.32
C HIS A 158 -14.79 -4.86 1.55
N GLU A 159 -13.97 -4.01 2.15
CA GLU A 159 -13.70 -4.16 3.55
C GLU A 159 -15.07 -4.10 4.21
N THR A 160 -15.49 -5.22 4.76
CA THR A 160 -16.70 -5.28 5.57
C THR A 160 -16.46 -4.36 6.76
N SER A 161 -16.96 -3.12 6.67
CA SER A 161 -17.21 -2.32 7.86
C SER A 161 -18.26 -3.06 8.66
N ILE A 162 -17.86 -3.56 9.79
CA ILE A 162 -18.79 -4.05 10.83
C ILE A 162 -19.26 -2.78 11.52
N ASP A 163 -20.56 -2.48 11.35
CA ASP A 163 -21.30 -1.55 12.21
C ASP A 163 -21.36 -2.09 13.63
#